data_210400f81c56d9cbe8ff6fb4f13d385f
#
_entry.id   210400f81c56d9cbe8ff6fb4f13d385f
#
_cell.length_a   1.000
_cell.length_b   1.000
_cell.length_c   1.000
_cell.angle_alpha   90.00
_cell.angle_beta   90.00
_cell.angle_gamma   90.00
#
_symmetry.space_group_name_H-M   'P 1'
#
loop_
_entity.id
_entity.type
_entity.pdbx_description
1 polymer ?
#
loop_
_entity_poly.entity_id
_entity_poly.type
_entity_poly.pdbx_seq_one_letter_code
_entity_poly.pdbx_strand_id
1 'polypeptide(L)'
;MNRVIVAATIGNVFEWFDFVVYGFFAVTLAEVFFPTGNSTVSLLVTFGAFGLAYLVRPLGAIVVGGYTDRAGRKNGLMLSIALMMIGTTMMAITPGYATIGLAAPIIITIARLLQGFSVGGEYGSAVTFLAEHGGRRRGFSASWQFATGGMITVLASLFGVTLTTLLTHQQLVDWGWRIPYFFGLLLGPAGLYIRAKVAETPEFLEADKPPTIPLSDLLRRHPLPVLLALGISIISNASFYLLLYIPTYGVKQLHLPAYTGFVATLVGGVILAIGCPLAGHWSDKIARPLIMVIMCSLFVLTAYPSFYLMVAFPSLAACIIAVGWLNLVKAGYSGVLPSLMAEQFPVDTRAIGVSLGYSISVTIFGGFAPFIATWLIARTGDPLSPSYYLMFTALLSLVSLIAIRWRTAQRDRTLVLAG
;
A
#
# COMPACT_ATOMS: atom_id res chain seq x y z
N MET A 1 12.67 -13.17 17.41
CA MET A 1 12.08 -11.89 16.90
C MET A 1 12.72 -11.46 15.59
N ASN A 2 14.03 -11.23 15.48
CA ASN A 2 14.67 -10.72 14.24
C ASN A 2 14.46 -11.58 12.99
N ARG A 3 14.57 -12.92 13.08
CA ARG A 3 14.37 -13.82 11.92
C ARG A 3 12.94 -13.80 11.38
N VAL A 4 11.96 -13.69 12.26
CA VAL A 4 10.54 -13.63 11.91
C VAL A 4 10.22 -12.33 11.16
N ILE A 5 10.68 -11.19 11.70
CA ILE A 5 10.52 -9.87 11.08
C ILE A 5 11.19 -9.86 9.69
N VAL A 6 12.43 -10.34 9.59
CA VAL A 6 13.18 -10.39 8.32
C VAL A 6 12.45 -11.23 7.26
N ALA A 7 11.98 -12.42 7.62
CA ALA A 7 11.28 -13.30 6.69
C ALA A 7 9.96 -12.67 6.18
N ALA A 8 9.15 -12.09 7.08
CA ALA A 8 7.92 -11.40 6.73
C ALA A 8 8.19 -10.17 5.85
N THR A 9 9.21 -9.37 6.20
CA THR A 9 9.61 -8.16 5.45
C THR A 9 10.06 -8.49 4.03
N ILE A 10 10.94 -9.49 3.86
CA ILE A 10 11.44 -9.88 2.53
C ILE A 10 10.29 -10.37 1.64
N GLY A 11 9.40 -11.22 2.15
CA GLY A 11 8.24 -11.70 1.38
C GLY A 11 7.35 -10.54 0.91
N ASN A 12 7.06 -9.60 1.80
CA ASN A 12 6.21 -8.44 1.49
C ASN A 12 6.86 -7.49 0.46
N VAL A 13 8.20 -7.32 0.49
CA VAL A 13 8.92 -6.49 -0.51
C VAL A 13 8.67 -7.04 -1.93
N PHE A 14 8.75 -8.35 -2.11
CA PHE A 14 8.60 -8.97 -3.43
C PHE A 14 7.21 -8.80 -4.02
N GLU A 15 6.17 -8.89 -3.17
CA GLU A 15 4.78 -8.79 -3.62
C GLU A 15 4.37 -7.36 -3.99
N TRP A 16 4.89 -6.37 -3.26
CA TRP A 16 4.47 -4.98 -3.46
C TRP A 16 5.34 -4.20 -4.44
N PHE A 17 6.52 -4.70 -4.79
CA PHE A 17 7.45 -4.00 -5.66
C PHE A 17 6.83 -3.66 -7.02
N ASP A 18 6.18 -4.62 -7.68
CA ASP A 18 5.55 -4.42 -8.98
C ASP A 18 4.42 -3.39 -8.97
N PHE A 19 3.67 -3.33 -7.84
CA PHE A 19 2.63 -2.31 -7.68
C PHE A 19 3.23 -0.91 -7.61
N VAL A 20 4.30 -0.73 -6.87
CA VAL A 20 4.98 0.56 -6.74
C VAL A 20 5.63 0.97 -8.06
N VAL A 21 6.32 0.05 -8.74
CA VAL A 21 6.94 0.28 -10.05
C VAL A 21 5.90 0.75 -11.06
N TYR A 22 4.74 0.10 -11.13
CA TYR A 22 3.67 0.52 -12.04
C TYR A 22 3.22 1.97 -11.79
N GLY A 23 2.97 2.33 -10.53
CA GLY A 23 2.58 3.70 -10.16
C GLY A 23 3.66 4.73 -10.48
N PHE A 24 4.92 4.39 -10.26
CA PHE A 24 6.06 5.26 -10.51
C PHE A 24 6.33 5.51 -12.00
N PHE A 25 6.19 4.47 -12.82
CA PHE A 25 6.40 4.58 -14.27
C PHE A 25 5.11 4.84 -15.04
N ALA A 26 4.03 5.30 -14.36
CA ALA A 26 2.72 5.48 -14.98
C ALA A 26 2.73 6.40 -16.21
N VAL A 27 3.56 7.44 -16.25
CA VAL A 27 3.71 8.33 -17.42
C VAL A 27 4.24 7.54 -18.61
N THR A 28 5.31 6.76 -18.43
CA THR A 28 5.90 5.93 -19.49
C THR A 28 4.95 4.81 -19.91
N LEU A 29 4.29 4.14 -18.95
CA LEU A 29 3.33 3.07 -19.25
C LEU A 29 2.08 3.60 -19.98
N ALA A 30 1.64 4.83 -19.67
CA ALA A 30 0.55 5.49 -20.38
C ALA A 30 0.90 5.70 -21.85
N GLU A 31 2.12 6.11 -22.14
CA GLU A 31 2.64 6.35 -23.49
C GLU A 31 2.81 5.05 -24.27
N VAL A 32 3.34 4.00 -23.63
CA VAL A 32 3.60 2.69 -24.24
C VAL A 32 2.32 1.89 -24.50
N PHE A 33 1.39 1.87 -23.55
CA PHE A 33 0.25 0.93 -23.58
C PHE A 33 -1.11 1.58 -23.78
N PHE A 34 -1.28 2.85 -23.42
CA PHE A 34 -2.58 3.53 -23.44
C PHE A 34 -2.57 4.86 -24.22
N PRO A 35 -2.01 4.92 -25.45
CA PRO A 35 -1.95 6.17 -26.22
C PRO A 35 -3.37 6.51 -26.71
N THR A 36 -3.99 7.56 -26.15
CA THR A 36 -5.35 7.99 -26.51
C THR A 36 -5.37 9.32 -27.29
N GLY A 37 -4.19 9.87 -27.65
CA GLY A 37 -4.08 11.21 -28.23
C GLY A 37 -4.21 12.36 -27.23
N ASN A 38 -4.67 12.09 -25.99
CA ASN A 38 -4.72 13.04 -24.88
C ASN A 38 -3.98 12.46 -23.67
N SER A 39 -2.91 13.15 -23.24
CA SER A 39 -2.02 12.63 -22.19
C SER A 39 -2.74 12.46 -20.83
N THR A 40 -3.73 13.27 -20.53
CA THR A 40 -4.53 13.15 -19.30
C THR A 40 -5.43 11.92 -19.35
N VAL A 41 -6.09 11.66 -20.49
CA VAL A 41 -6.93 10.46 -20.69
C VAL A 41 -6.06 9.20 -20.61
N SER A 42 -4.89 9.21 -21.25
CA SER A 42 -3.93 8.09 -21.17
C SER A 42 -3.52 7.79 -19.73
N LEU A 43 -3.23 8.81 -18.92
CA LEU A 43 -2.93 8.63 -17.47
C LEU A 43 -4.14 8.13 -16.70
N LEU A 44 -5.33 8.64 -16.96
CA LEU A 44 -6.55 8.17 -16.29
C LEU A 44 -6.81 6.68 -16.57
N VAL A 45 -6.64 6.23 -17.82
CA VAL A 45 -6.78 4.80 -18.15
C VAL A 45 -5.70 3.98 -17.46
N THR A 46 -4.45 4.45 -17.45
CA THR A 46 -3.33 3.79 -16.77
C THR A 46 -3.58 3.64 -15.27
N PHE A 47 -3.99 4.71 -14.59
CA PHE A 47 -4.33 4.65 -13.17
C PHE A 47 -5.66 3.93 -12.90
N GLY A 48 -6.58 3.91 -13.87
CA GLY A 48 -7.77 3.07 -13.84
C GLY A 48 -7.41 1.58 -13.80
N ALA A 49 -6.52 1.12 -14.69
CA ALA A 49 -6.00 -0.25 -14.68
C ALA A 49 -5.27 -0.58 -13.37
N PHE A 50 -4.53 0.39 -12.80
CA PHE A 50 -3.94 0.27 -11.47
C PHE A 50 -4.99 0.05 -10.38
N GLY A 51 -6.04 0.86 -10.35
CA GLY A 51 -7.12 0.77 -9.38
C GLY A 51 -7.94 -0.52 -9.50
N LEU A 52 -8.18 -1.01 -10.73
CA LEU A 52 -8.90 -2.26 -10.99
C LEU A 52 -8.24 -3.47 -10.33
N ALA A 53 -6.89 -3.50 -10.21
CA ALA A 53 -6.18 -4.56 -9.50
C ALA A 53 -6.62 -4.67 -8.03
N TYR A 54 -7.02 -3.56 -7.41
CA TYR A 54 -7.49 -3.56 -6.02
C TYR A 54 -8.94 -4.00 -5.88
N LEU A 55 -9.78 -3.81 -6.90
CA LEU A 55 -11.17 -4.29 -6.90
C LEU A 55 -11.28 -5.82 -6.90
N VAL A 56 -10.32 -6.53 -7.49
CA VAL A 56 -10.34 -8.00 -7.52
C VAL A 56 -9.72 -8.65 -6.29
N ARG A 57 -9.07 -7.89 -5.40
CA ARG A 57 -8.49 -8.43 -4.16
C ARG A 57 -9.47 -9.20 -3.27
N PRO A 58 -10.70 -8.73 -3.03
CA PRO A 58 -11.67 -9.50 -2.25
C PRO A 58 -11.99 -10.86 -2.86
N LEU A 59 -12.06 -10.94 -4.21
CA LEU A 59 -12.25 -12.22 -4.91
C LEU A 59 -11.02 -13.12 -4.71
N GLY A 60 -9.81 -12.57 -4.83
CA GLY A 60 -8.58 -13.28 -4.54
C GLY A 60 -8.53 -13.80 -3.10
N ALA A 61 -8.95 -13.00 -2.12
CA ALA A 61 -9.02 -13.40 -0.72
C ALA A 61 -9.95 -14.61 -0.51
N ILE A 62 -11.10 -14.64 -1.18
CA ILE A 62 -12.06 -15.76 -1.10
C ILE A 62 -11.49 -17.01 -1.77
N VAL A 63 -10.98 -16.90 -2.99
CA VAL A 63 -10.56 -18.06 -3.80
C VAL A 63 -9.21 -18.60 -3.33
N VAL A 64 -8.19 -17.74 -3.24
CA VAL A 64 -6.84 -18.13 -2.79
C VAL A 64 -6.86 -18.48 -1.30
N GLY A 65 -7.60 -17.73 -0.48
CA GLY A 65 -7.82 -18.04 0.94
C GLY A 65 -8.49 -19.40 1.11
N GLY A 66 -9.59 -19.66 0.41
CA GLY A 66 -10.28 -20.95 0.45
C GLY A 66 -9.42 -22.14 -0.05
N TYR A 67 -8.54 -21.90 -1.02
CA TYR A 67 -7.54 -22.87 -1.43
C TYR A 67 -6.49 -23.09 -0.33
N THR A 68 -6.01 -22.02 0.29
CA THR A 68 -5.04 -22.07 1.39
C THR A 68 -5.57 -22.88 2.58
N ASP A 69 -6.84 -22.71 2.92
CA ASP A 69 -7.49 -23.43 4.03
C ASP A 69 -7.59 -24.94 3.76
N ARG A 70 -7.67 -25.35 2.48
CA ARG A 70 -7.79 -26.77 2.07
C ARG A 70 -6.44 -27.42 1.78
N ALA A 71 -5.55 -26.70 1.08
CA ALA A 71 -4.29 -27.25 0.56
C ALA A 71 -3.09 -26.95 1.48
N GLY A 72 -3.27 -26.16 2.55
CA GLY A 72 -2.22 -25.74 3.47
C GLY A 72 -1.67 -24.35 3.14
N ARG A 73 -1.14 -23.68 4.18
CA ARG A 73 -0.62 -22.30 4.08
C ARG A 73 0.55 -22.19 3.10
N LYS A 74 1.43 -23.19 3.07
CA LYS A 74 2.57 -23.24 2.14
C LYS A 74 2.10 -23.23 0.69
N ASN A 75 1.12 -24.07 0.34
CA ASN A 75 0.61 -24.19 -1.03
C ASN A 75 -0.15 -22.92 -1.46
N GLY A 76 -0.91 -22.32 -0.55
CA GLY A 76 -1.57 -21.03 -0.79
C GLY A 76 -0.58 -19.91 -1.12
N LEU A 77 0.49 -19.79 -0.32
CA LEU A 77 1.57 -18.81 -0.56
C LEU A 77 2.31 -19.06 -1.88
N MET A 78 2.55 -20.31 -2.23
CA MET A 78 3.18 -20.67 -3.51
C MET A 78 2.29 -20.30 -4.70
N LEU A 79 0.97 -20.50 -4.58
CA LEU A 79 0.00 -20.10 -5.61
C LEU A 79 -0.03 -18.57 -5.78
N SER A 80 -0.05 -17.81 -4.68
CA SER A 80 0.01 -16.34 -4.73
C SER A 80 1.25 -15.84 -5.48
N ILE A 81 2.44 -16.34 -5.13
CA ILE A 81 3.68 -15.96 -5.82
C ILE A 81 3.63 -16.37 -7.30
N ALA A 82 3.15 -17.57 -7.63
CA ALA A 82 3.06 -18.02 -9.02
C ALA A 82 2.16 -17.10 -9.85
N LEU A 83 0.99 -16.73 -9.34
CA LEU A 83 0.08 -15.78 -10.00
C LEU A 83 0.72 -14.40 -10.17
N MET A 84 1.42 -13.91 -9.13
CA MET A 84 2.16 -12.65 -9.21
C MET A 84 3.23 -12.70 -10.29
N MET A 85 4.04 -13.78 -10.33
CA MET A 85 5.08 -13.95 -11.35
C MET A 85 4.51 -14.02 -12.77
N ILE A 86 3.37 -14.69 -12.97
CA ILE A 86 2.69 -14.70 -14.28
C ILE A 86 2.31 -13.27 -14.68
N GLY A 87 1.68 -12.52 -13.78
CA GLY A 87 1.31 -11.12 -14.03
C GLY A 87 2.54 -10.25 -14.35
N THR A 88 3.62 -10.37 -13.56
CA THR A 88 4.86 -9.62 -13.79
C THR A 88 5.55 -10.01 -15.10
N THR A 89 5.52 -11.31 -15.46
CA THR A 89 6.03 -11.77 -16.75
C THR A 89 5.24 -11.13 -17.89
N MET A 90 3.91 -11.16 -17.82
CA MET A 90 3.06 -10.49 -18.82
C MET A 90 3.40 -9.00 -18.91
N MET A 91 3.59 -8.31 -17.77
CA MET A 91 4.03 -6.91 -17.78
C MET A 91 5.37 -6.74 -18.50
N ALA A 92 6.38 -7.55 -18.18
CA ALA A 92 7.74 -7.39 -18.69
C ALA A 92 7.89 -7.64 -20.19
N ILE A 93 7.16 -8.63 -20.75
CA ILE A 93 7.34 -9.09 -22.14
C ILE A 93 6.33 -8.53 -23.12
N THR A 94 5.21 -7.93 -22.66
CA THR A 94 4.16 -7.45 -23.57
C THR A 94 4.69 -6.32 -24.47
N PRO A 95 4.53 -6.44 -25.81
CA PRO A 95 4.84 -5.36 -26.71
C PRO A 95 3.93 -4.16 -26.51
N GLY A 96 4.41 -2.96 -26.85
CA GLY A 96 3.61 -1.73 -26.74
C GLY A 96 2.45 -1.66 -27.73
N TYR A 97 1.57 -0.69 -27.52
CA TYR A 97 0.41 -0.44 -28.38
C TYR A 97 0.78 -0.25 -29.86
N ALA A 98 1.92 0.38 -30.15
CA ALA A 98 2.41 0.58 -31.52
C ALA A 98 2.64 -0.73 -32.28
N THR A 99 2.91 -1.84 -31.56
CA THR A 99 3.19 -3.16 -32.17
C THR A 99 1.98 -4.05 -32.27
N ILE A 100 1.17 -4.15 -31.19
CA ILE A 100 0.05 -5.11 -31.11
C ILE A 100 -1.33 -4.45 -30.91
N GLY A 101 -1.39 -3.12 -31.02
CA GLY A 101 -2.65 -2.38 -30.93
C GLY A 101 -3.39 -2.60 -29.60
N LEU A 102 -4.71 -2.74 -29.68
CA LEU A 102 -5.59 -2.92 -28.51
C LEU A 102 -5.28 -4.16 -27.65
N ALA A 103 -4.56 -5.14 -28.17
CA ALA A 103 -4.15 -6.30 -27.38
C ALA A 103 -3.21 -5.89 -26.23
N ALA A 104 -2.38 -4.84 -26.42
CA ALA A 104 -1.44 -4.38 -25.40
C ALA A 104 -2.14 -3.93 -24.09
N PRO A 105 -3.07 -2.94 -24.11
CA PRO A 105 -3.77 -2.52 -22.89
C PRO A 105 -4.61 -3.64 -22.26
N ILE A 106 -5.18 -4.54 -23.06
CA ILE A 106 -5.97 -5.68 -22.55
C ILE A 106 -5.05 -6.62 -21.76
N ILE A 107 -3.91 -7.01 -22.34
CA ILE A 107 -2.93 -7.91 -21.68
C ILE A 107 -2.42 -7.27 -20.38
N ILE A 108 -2.06 -5.99 -20.40
CA ILE A 108 -1.60 -5.27 -19.21
C ILE A 108 -2.70 -5.21 -18.14
N THR A 109 -3.94 -4.95 -18.52
CA THR A 109 -5.05 -4.95 -17.56
C THR A 109 -5.27 -6.34 -16.96
N ILE A 110 -5.22 -7.42 -17.75
CA ILE A 110 -5.30 -8.80 -17.25
C ILE A 110 -4.14 -9.10 -16.30
N ALA A 111 -2.91 -8.70 -16.66
CA ALA A 111 -1.75 -8.86 -15.78
C ALA A 111 -1.97 -8.16 -14.41
N ARG A 112 -2.51 -6.94 -14.42
CA ARG A 112 -2.85 -6.19 -13.19
C ARG A 112 -3.94 -6.89 -12.36
N LEU A 113 -4.97 -7.44 -13.02
CA LEU A 113 -6.02 -8.20 -12.34
C LEU A 113 -5.45 -9.47 -11.69
N LEU A 114 -4.57 -10.22 -12.38
CA LEU A 114 -3.89 -11.39 -11.81
C LEU A 114 -3.04 -11.04 -10.59
N GLN A 115 -2.26 -9.95 -10.68
CA GLN A 115 -1.46 -9.47 -9.55
C GLN A 115 -2.35 -9.04 -8.37
N GLY A 116 -3.44 -8.31 -8.62
CA GLY A 116 -4.40 -7.93 -7.59
C GLY A 116 -5.08 -9.12 -6.93
N PHE A 117 -5.44 -10.13 -7.71
CA PHE A 117 -6.04 -11.37 -7.25
C PHE A 117 -5.10 -12.16 -6.33
N SER A 118 -3.80 -12.21 -6.64
CA SER A 118 -2.81 -12.96 -5.87
C SER A 118 -2.64 -12.43 -4.43
N VAL A 119 -2.71 -11.12 -4.22
CA VAL A 119 -2.37 -10.45 -2.94
C VAL A 119 -3.57 -10.36 -1.96
N GLY A 120 -4.76 -10.85 -2.35
CA GLY A 120 -6.03 -10.56 -1.67
C GLY A 120 -6.12 -10.91 -0.18
N GLY A 121 -5.43 -11.95 0.32
CA GLY A 121 -5.65 -12.49 1.68
C GLY A 121 -4.52 -12.29 2.69
N GLU A 122 -3.37 -11.76 2.30
CA GLU A 122 -2.15 -11.86 3.12
C GLU A 122 -2.00 -10.77 4.20
N TYR A 123 -2.53 -9.57 3.98
CA TYR A 123 -2.29 -8.42 4.87
C TYR A 123 -2.69 -8.66 6.32
N GLY A 124 -3.90 -9.17 6.56
CA GLY A 124 -4.40 -9.38 7.92
C GLY A 124 -3.60 -10.45 8.67
N SER A 125 -3.24 -11.53 7.98
CA SER A 125 -2.42 -12.61 8.53
C SER A 125 -1.02 -12.12 8.88
N ALA A 126 -0.38 -11.31 8.02
CA ALA A 126 0.95 -10.75 8.27
C ALA A 126 0.94 -9.76 9.45
N VAL A 127 -0.05 -8.87 9.53
CA VAL A 127 -0.20 -7.92 10.65
C VAL A 127 -0.43 -8.65 11.96
N THR A 128 -1.33 -9.63 11.98
CA THR A 128 -1.64 -10.41 13.19
C THR A 128 -0.42 -11.20 13.65
N PHE A 129 0.26 -11.86 12.73
CA PHE A 129 1.47 -12.60 13.00
C PHE A 129 2.57 -11.73 13.62
N LEU A 130 2.84 -10.56 13.04
CA LEU A 130 3.84 -9.63 13.57
C LEU A 130 3.44 -9.05 14.95
N ALA A 131 2.15 -8.75 15.15
CA ALA A 131 1.65 -8.21 16.41
C ALA A 131 1.72 -9.25 17.54
N GLU A 132 1.38 -10.52 17.27
CA GLU A 132 1.36 -11.60 18.27
C GLU A 132 2.76 -12.03 18.67
N HIS A 133 3.69 -12.12 17.71
CA HIS A 133 5.09 -12.46 17.99
C HIS A 133 5.89 -11.32 18.62
N GLY A 134 5.33 -10.10 18.66
CA GLY A 134 5.96 -8.92 19.28
C GLY A 134 6.02 -8.96 20.81
N GLY A 135 5.19 -9.77 21.49
CA GLY A 135 5.12 -9.83 22.96
C GLY A 135 4.86 -8.43 23.55
N ARG A 136 5.78 -7.95 24.40
CA ARG A 136 5.71 -6.60 25.01
C ARG A 136 5.98 -5.45 24.02
N ARG A 137 6.49 -5.73 22.81
CA ARG A 137 6.82 -4.74 21.75
C ARG A 137 5.95 -4.94 20.52
N ARG A 138 4.63 -5.10 20.73
CA ARG A 138 3.65 -5.32 19.64
C ARG A 138 3.64 -4.21 18.62
N GLY A 139 3.74 -2.95 19.08
CA GLY A 139 3.80 -1.78 18.22
C GLY A 139 5.02 -1.79 17.31
N PHE A 140 6.20 -1.99 17.88
CA PHE A 140 7.45 -2.10 17.13
C PHE A 140 7.41 -3.24 16.10
N SER A 141 6.95 -4.43 16.50
CA SER A 141 6.93 -5.58 15.59
C SER A 141 5.94 -5.40 14.45
N ALA A 142 4.73 -4.92 14.73
CA ALA A 142 3.70 -4.73 13.71
C ALA A 142 4.01 -3.57 12.74
N SER A 143 4.77 -2.56 13.17
CA SER A 143 5.16 -1.41 12.35
C SER A 143 6.04 -1.78 11.15
N TRP A 144 6.73 -2.91 11.19
CA TRP A 144 7.54 -3.41 10.08
C TRP A 144 6.71 -3.69 8.83
N GLN A 145 5.41 -3.95 8.97
CA GLN A 145 4.50 -4.06 7.82
C GLN A 145 4.53 -2.81 6.92
N PHE A 146 4.53 -1.61 7.52
CA PHE A 146 4.60 -0.35 6.76
C PHE A 146 6.02 0.12 6.49
N ALA A 147 6.99 -0.23 7.34
CA ALA A 147 8.40 0.00 7.07
C ALA A 147 8.84 -0.67 5.76
N THR A 148 8.31 -1.87 5.48
CA THR A 148 8.50 -2.56 4.19
C THR A 148 8.06 -1.71 3.01
N GLY A 149 6.92 -1.01 3.12
CA GLY A 149 6.46 -0.07 2.09
C GLY A 149 7.47 1.05 1.81
N GLY A 150 8.14 1.55 2.85
CA GLY A 150 9.26 2.50 2.70
C GLY A 150 10.44 1.89 1.94
N MET A 151 10.85 0.67 2.28
CA MET A 151 11.94 -0.04 1.60
C MET A 151 11.66 -0.27 0.11
N ILE A 152 10.42 -0.68 -0.20
CA ILE A 152 9.97 -0.87 -1.59
C ILE A 152 10.01 0.46 -2.34
N THR A 153 9.55 1.55 -1.71
CA THR A 153 9.57 2.89 -2.29
C THR A 153 11.01 3.33 -2.59
N VAL A 154 11.96 3.09 -1.67
CA VAL A 154 13.39 3.35 -1.90
C VAL A 154 13.90 2.58 -3.11
N LEU A 155 13.65 1.28 -3.16
CA LEU A 155 14.13 0.42 -4.25
C LEU A 155 13.56 0.84 -5.60
N ALA A 156 12.25 1.07 -5.69
CA ALA A 156 11.62 1.52 -6.92
C ALA A 156 12.06 2.93 -7.33
N SER A 157 12.28 3.84 -6.35
CA SER A 157 12.80 5.18 -6.62
C SER A 157 14.23 5.15 -7.14
N LEU A 158 15.08 4.23 -6.66
CA LEU A 158 16.44 4.05 -7.18
C LEU A 158 16.41 3.66 -8.67
N PHE A 159 15.52 2.73 -9.06
CA PHE A 159 15.31 2.45 -10.49
C PHE A 159 14.82 3.69 -11.23
N GLY A 160 13.86 4.42 -10.68
CA GLY A 160 13.34 5.65 -11.29
C GLY A 160 14.43 6.69 -11.52
N VAL A 161 15.22 7.03 -10.49
CA VAL A 161 16.34 7.97 -10.61
C VAL A 161 17.35 7.46 -11.65
N THR A 162 17.82 6.22 -11.51
CA THR A 162 18.86 5.66 -12.38
C THR A 162 18.42 5.65 -13.85
N LEU A 163 17.22 5.15 -14.13
CA LEU A 163 16.75 5.03 -15.51
C LEU A 163 16.45 6.39 -16.15
N THR A 164 15.87 7.35 -15.38
CA THR A 164 15.56 8.67 -15.94
C THR A 164 16.79 9.59 -16.06
N THR A 165 17.92 9.26 -15.41
CA THR A 165 19.17 10.01 -15.55
C THR A 165 20.12 9.41 -16.57
N LEU A 166 20.11 8.07 -16.74
CA LEU A 166 21.03 7.38 -17.63
C LEU A 166 20.47 7.14 -19.04
N LEU A 167 19.15 7.04 -19.17
CA LEU A 167 18.48 6.75 -20.44
C LEU A 167 17.83 8.01 -21.02
N THR A 168 17.85 8.13 -22.33
CA THR A 168 17.01 9.11 -23.04
C THR A 168 15.53 8.75 -22.87
N HIS A 169 14.66 9.72 -23.06
CA HIS A 169 13.19 9.48 -23.02
C HIS A 169 12.81 8.34 -23.98
N GLN A 170 13.33 8.33 -25.19
CA GLN A 170 13.06 7.29 -26.18
C GLN A 170 13.51 5.90 -25.70
N GLN A 171 14.73 5.78 -25.16
CA GLN A 171 15.23 4.52 -24.59
C GLN A 171 14.37 4.04 -23.41
N LEU A 172 13.91 4.98 -22.57
CA LEU A 172 13.02 4.66 -21.45
C LEU A 172 11.71 4.08 -21.95
N VAL A 173 11.09 4.69 -22.99
CA VAL A 173 9.83 4.25 -23.60
C VAL A 173 9.99 2.95 -24.38
N ASP A 174 11.10 2.76 -25.10
CA ASP A 174 11.31 1.57 -25.94
C ASP A 174 11.54 0.30 -25.11
N TRP A 175 12.38 0.38 -24.08
CA TRP A 175 12.79 -0.80 -23.30
C TRP A 175 13.08 -0.54 -21.81
N GLY A 176 13.54 0.66 -21.44
CA GLY A 176 14.06 0.94 -20.10
C GLY A 176 13.06 0.67 -18.97
N TRP A 177 11.79 0.93 -19.19
CA TRP A 177 10.74 0.67 -18.23
C TRP A 177 10.56 -0.81 -17.87
N ARG A 178 11.07 -1.75 -18.69
CA ARG A 178 11.01 -3.19 -18.45
C ARG A 178 12.01 -3.66 -17.38
N ILE A 179 13.12 -2.93 -17.19
CA ILE A 179 14.20 -3.32 -16.26
C ILE A 179 13.68 -3.59 -14.84
N PRO A 180 12.87 -2.73 -14.20
CA PRO A 180 12.34 -3.01 -12.88
C PRO A 180 11.49 -4.27 -12.82
N TYR A 181 10.71 -4.58 -13.88
CA TYR A 181 9.90 -5.81 -13.93
C TYR A 181 10.75 -7.06 -14.08
N PHE A 182 11.83 -7.03 -14.89
CA PHE A 182 12.78 -8.14 -14.95
C PHE A 182 13.49 -8.34 -13.61
N PHE A 183 13.80 -7.25 -12.90
CA PHE A 183 14.32 -7.36 -11.55
C PHE A 183 13.28 -8.00 -10.61
N GLY A 184 12.02 -7.61 -10.67
CA GLY A 184 10.92 -8.25 -9.94
C GLY A 184 10.83 -9.76 -10.21
N LEU A 185 10.98 -10.17 -11.47
CA LEU A 185 11.01 -11.59 -11.86
C LEU A 185 12.18 -12.37 -11.24
N LEU A 186 13.35 -11.75 -11.05
CA LEU A 186 14.47 -12.37 -10.36
C LEU A 186 14.20 -12.59 -8.86
N LEU A 187 13.38 -11.72 -8.28
CA LEU A 187 12.99 -11.83 -6.86
C LEU A 187 11.98 -12.97 -6.62
N GLY A 188 11.15 -13.31 -7.62
CA GLY A 188 10.12 -14.35 -7.51
C GLY A 188 10.66 -15.73 -7.13
N PRO A 189 11.65 -16.30 -7.86
CA PRO A 189 12.28 -17.57 -7.50
C PRO A 189 12.91 -17.56 -6.11
N ALA A 190 13.51 -16.44 -5.69
CA ALA A 190 14.04 -16.31 -4.33
C ALA A 190 12.92 -16.38 -3.28
N GLY A 191 11.80 -15.70 -3.52
CA GLY A 191 10.61 -15.78 -2.69
C GLY A 191 10.03 -17.20 -2.62
N LEU A 192 9.90 -17.88 -3.76
CA LEU A 192 9.46 -19.28 -3.85
C LEU A 192 10.40 -20.22 -3.09
N TYR A 193 11.73 -20.06 -3.25
CA TYR A 193 12.72 -20.88 -2.55
C TYR A 193 12.65 -20.72 -1.03
N ILE A 194 12.56 -19.47 -0.54
CA ILE A 194 12.45 -19.20 0.89
C ILE A 194 11.17 -19.82 1.45
N ARG A 195 10.02 -19.63 0.78
CA ARG A 195 8.72 -20.16 1.22
C ARG A 195 8.62 -21.69 1.07
N ALA A 196 9.26 -22.29 0.06
CA ALA A 196 9.31 -23.74 -0.08
C ALA A 196 10.04 -24.44 1.07
N LYS A 197 10.99 -23.75 1.72
CA LYS A 197 11.73 -24.25 2.89
C LYS A 197 11.06 -23.98 4.23
N VAL A 198 10.01 -23.14 4.26
CA VAL A 198 9.21 -22.94 5.47
C VAL A 198 8.37 -24.20 5.68
N ALA A 199 8.54 -24.83 6.85
CA ALA A 199 7.69 -25.96 7.25
C ALA A 199 6.24 -25.47 7.45
N GLU A 200 5.28 -26.35 7.22
CA GLU A 200 3.88 -26.11 7.60
C GLU A 200 3.80 -25.85 9.10
N THR A 201 2.93 -24.95 9.53
CA THR A 201 2.83 -24.64 10.96
C THR A 201 2.30 -25.85 11.73
N PRO A 202 2.86 -26.16 12.93
CA PRO A 202 2.37 -27.26 13.76
C PRO A 202 0.86 -27.17 14.03
N GLU A 203 0.35 -25.94 14.21
CA GLU A 203 -1.07 -25.68 14.43
C GLU A 203 -1.94 -26.09 13.23
N PHE A 204 -1.42 -25.98 11.98
CA PHE A 204 -2.14 -26.47 10.80
C PHE A 204 -2.14 -28.00 10.71
N LEU A 205 -1.03 -28.63 11.14
CA LEU A 205 -0.91 -30.10 11.12
C LEU A 205 -1.74 -30.77 12.22
N GLU A 206 -1.97 -30.08 13.34
CA GLU A 206 -2.71 -30.59 14.49
C GLU A 206 -4.19 -30.18 14.50
N ALA A 207 -4.58 -29.19 13.68
CA ALA A 207 -5.95 -28.69 13.67
C ALA A 207 -6.88 -29.63 12.89
N ASP A 208 -7.79 -30.30 13.58
CA ASP A 208 -9.08 -30.68 13.03
C ASP A 208 -9.81 -29.38 12.57
N LYS A 209 -9.59 -28.99 11.31
CA LYS A 209 -10.14 -27.83 10.58
C LYS A 209 -10.42 -26.63 11.48
N PRO A 210 -9.57 -25.59 11.47
CA PRO A 210 -9.88 -24.36 12.19
C PRO A 210 -11.27 -23.89 11.74
N PRO A 211 -12.17 -23.49 12.65
CA PRO A 211 -13.47 -22.97 12.28
C PRO A 211 -13.25 -21.70 11.46
N THR A 212 -13.43 -21.78 10.15
CA THR A 212 -13.49 -20.61 9.29
C THR A 212 -14.74 -19.85 9.67
N ILE A 213 -14.58 -18.75 10.41
CA ILE A 213 -15.71 -17.88 10.74
C ILE A 213 -16.19 -17.29 9.41
N PRO A 214 -17.42 -17.55 8.97
CA PRO A 214 -17.92 -16.99 7.75
C PRO A 214 -17.86 -15.45 7.81
N LEU A 215 -17.50 -14.84 6.70
CA LEU A 215 -17.45 -13.36 6.59
C LEU A 215 -18.76 -12.70 7.02
N SER A 216 -19.88 -13.35 6.73
CA SER A 216 -21.22 -12.93 7.18
C SER A 216 -21.36 -12.85 8.70
N ASP A 217 -20.76 -13.81 9.41
CA ASP A 217 -20.80 -13.86 10.87
C ASP A 217 -19.93 -12.78 11.50
N LEU A 218 -18.75 -12.51 10.92
CA LEU A 218 -17.91 -11.39 11.34
C LEU A 218 -18.66 -10.07 11.22
N LEU A 219 -19.29 -9.82 10.05
CA LEU A 219 -20.05 -8.58 9.80
C LEU A 219 -21.27 -8.45 10.70
N ARG A 220 -21.92 -9.56 11.07
CA ARG A 220 -23.06 -9.54 12.00
C ARG A 220 -22.62 -9.33 13.45
N ARG A 221 -21.53 -9.98 13.89
CA ARG A 221 -21.08 -9.92 15.30
C ARG A 221 -20.23 -8.70 15.59
N HIS A 222 -19.42 -8.22 14.62
CA HIS A 222 -18.44 -7.15 14.81
C HIS A 222 -18.49 -6.05 13.73
N PRO A 223 -19.69 -5.49 13.40
CA PRO A 223 -19.78 -4.48 12.31
C PRO A 223 -19.01 -3.20 12.64
N LEU A 224 -19.08 -2.74 13.89
CA LEU A 224 -18.44 -1.49 14.31
C LEU A 224 -16.90 -1.61 14.36
N PRO A 225 -16.27 -2.67 14.89
CA PRO A 225 -14.85 -2.92 14.76
C PRO A 225 -14.35 -2.90 13.31
N VAL A 226 -15.07 -3.53 12.37
CA VAL A 226 -14.73 -3.52 10.94
C VAL A 226 -14.78 -2.10 10.37
N LEU A 227 -15.84 -1.34 10.67
CA LEU A 227 -15.98 0.05 10.23
C LEU A 227 -14.88 0.96 10.80
N LEU A 228 -14.52 0.78 12.07
CA LEU A 228 -13.44 1.53 12.70
C LEU A 228 -12.07 1.17 12.10
N ALA A 229 -11.80 -0.11 11.88
CA ALA A 229 -10.57 -0.56 11.23
C ALA A 229 -10.45 -0.03 9.80
N LEU A 230 -11.55 -0.02 9.04
CA LEU A 230 -11.64 0.62 7.72
C LEU A 230 -11.30 2.11 7.85
N GLY A 231 -11.99 2.82 8.74
CA GLY A 231 -11.87 4.27 8.87
C GLY A 231 -10.45 4.72 9.24
N ILE A 232 -9.81 4.08 10.22
CA ILE A 232 -8.43 4.43 10.58
C ILE A 232 -7.40 4.03 9.50
N SER A 233 -7.74 3.16 8.56
CA SER A 233 -6.85 2.79 7.45
C SER A 233 -6.91 3.77 6.28
N ILE A 234 -7.94 4.62 6.18
CA ILE A 234 -8.21 5.46 5.01
C ILE A 234 -7.03 6.37 4.68
N ILE A 235 -6.59 7.23 5.62
CA ILE A 235 -5.49 8.18 5.35
C ILE A 235 -4.15 7.47 5.10
N SER A 236 -3.89 6.35 5.78
CA SER A 236 -2.67 5.58 5.55
C SER A 236 -2.59 5.05 4.13
N ASN A 237 -3.70 4.50 3.61
CA ASN A 237 -3.79 4.01 2.24
C ASN A 237 -3.79 5.18 1.24
N ALA A 238 -4.67 6.16 1.38
CA ALA A 238 -4.75 7.31 0.50
C ALA A 238 -3.40 8.02 0.34
N SER A 239 -2.69 8.29 1.45
CA SER A 239 -1.39 8.93 1.42
C SER A 239 -0.31 8.06 0.77
N PHE A 240 -0.32 6.72 0.97
CA PHE A 240 0.66 5.85 0.34
C PHE A 240 0.59 5.93 -1.18
N TYR A 241 -0.60 5.75 -1.72
CA TYR A 241 -0.80 5.71 -3.17
C TYR A 241 -0.74 7.09 -3.81
N LEU A 242 -1.16 8.15 -3.09
CA LEU A 242 -0.98 9.50 -3.59
C LEU A 242 0.50 9.91 -3.63
N LEU A 243 1.32 9.47 -2.68
CA LEU A 243 2.76 9.71 -2.73
C LEU A 243 3.47 8.91 -3.84
N LEU A 244 2.90 7.77 -4.31
CA LEU A 244 3.35 7.10 -5.53
C LEU A 244 3.05 7.92 -6.81
N TYR A 245 2.08 8.84 -6.76
CA TYR A 245 1.75 9.74 -7.86
C TYR A 245 2.76 10.90 -8.01
N ILE A 246 3.62 11.17 -7.02
CA ILE A 246 4.54 12.31 -7.03
C ILE A 246 5.48 12.37 -8.25
N PRO A 247 6.08 11.28 -8.77
CA PRO A 247 6.85 11.35 -10.01
C PRO A 247 6.01 11.86 -11.20
N THR A 248 4.78 11.37 -11.35
CA THR A 248 3.83 11.84 -12.36
C THR A 248 3.46 13.31 -12.15
N TYR A 249 3.17 13.70 -10.91
CA TYR A 249 2.83 15.07 -10.53
C TYR A 249 3.97 16.06 -10.83
N GLY A 250 5.21 15.69 -10.51
CA GLY A 250 6.40 16.48 -10.79
C GLY A 250 6.57 16.79 -12.28
N VAL A 251 6.38 15.80 -13.14
CA VAL A 251 6.49 15.95 -14.60
C VAL A 251 5.30 16.70 -15.18
N LYS A 252 4.07 16.32 -14.81
CA LYS A 252 2.84 16.81 -15.50
C LYS A 252 2.29 18.11 -14.95
N GLN A 253 2.50 18.40 -13.66
CA GLN A 253 1.95 19.61 -13.04
C GLN A 253 3.03 20.66 -12.73
N LEU A 254 4.21 20.19 -12.29
CA LEU A 254 5.30 21.11 -11.92
C LEU A 254 6.29 21.34 -13.06
N HIS A 255 6.19 20.60 -14.17
CA HIS A 255 7.08 20.65 -15.33
C HIS A 255 8.56 20.48 -14.96
N LEU A 256 8.82 19.68 -13.93
CA LEU A 256 10.16 19.37 -13.45
C LEU A 256 10.74 18.15 -14.19
N PRO A 257 12.08 18.02 -14.25
CA PRO A 257 12.72 16.83 -14.76
C PRO A 257 12.23 15.56 -14.05
N ALA A 258 12.09 14.46 -14.78
CA ALA A 258 11.48 13.22 -14.29
C ALA A 258 12.16 12.68 -13.01
N TYR A 259 13.49 12.78 -12.91
CA TYR A 259 14.23 12.33 -11.72
C TYR A 259 13.83 13.04 -10.42
N THR A 260 13.31 14.27 -10.50
CA THR A 260 12.96 15.10 -9.33
C THR A 260 11.94 14.39 -8.42
N GLY A 261 10.87 13.88 -9.00
CA GLY A 261 9.84 13.16 -8.25
C GLY A 261 10.37 11.86 -7.63
N PHE A 262 11.25 11.15 -8.36
CA PHE A 262 11.87 9.93 -7.85
C PHE A 262 12.86 10.20 -6.70
N VAL A 263 13.65 11.27 -6.76
CA VAL A 263 14.52 11.67 -5.64
C VAL A 263 13.70 12.06 -4.41
N ALA A 264 12.63 12.81 -4.59
CA ALA A 264 11.75 13.19 -3.48
C ALA A 264 11.09 11.95 -2.82
N THR A 265 10.61 11.00 -3.64
CA THR A 265 10.02 9.74 -3.12
C THR A 265 11.07 8.81 -2.52
N LEU A 266 12.32 8.81 -3.00
CA LEU A 266 13.42 8.09 -2.38
C LEU A 266 13.67 8.57 -0.95
N VAL A 267 13.80 9.87 -0.76
CA VAL A 267 13.94 10.47 0.59
C VAL A 267 12.73 10.13 1.45
N GLY A 268 11.52 10.29 0.91
CA GLY A 268 10.28 9.92 1.60
C GLY A 268 10.22 8.44 2.00
N GLY A 269 10.69 7.54 1.14
CA GLY A 269 10.79 6.10 1.39
C GLY A 269 11.75 5.78 2.54
N VAL A 270 12.92 6.42 2.59
CA VAL A 270 13.88 6.28 3.70
C VAL A 270 13.24 6.74 5.02
N ILE A 271 12.58 7.91 5.01
CA ILE A 271 11.88 8.43 6.19
C ILE A 271 10.79 7.45 6.65
N LEU A 272 10.04 6.87 5.73
CA LEU A 272 8.99 5.89 6.04
C LEU A 272 9.57 4.59 6.61
N ALA A 273 10.64 4.05 6.00
CA ALA A 273 11.29 2.81 6.41
C ALA A 273 11.86 2.89 7.83
N ILE A 274 12.43 4.02 8.21
CA ILE A 274 13.01 4.25 9.55
C ILE A 274 11.94 4.75 10.52
N GLY A 275 11.10 5.67 10.10
CA GLY A 275 10.11 6.33 10.93
C GLY A 275 9.00 5.41 11.43
N CYS A 276 8.55 4.43 10.62
CA CYS A 276 7.51 3.48 11.07
C CYS A 276 7.95 2.64 12.28
N PRO A 277 9.13 1.98 12.29
CA PRO A 277 9.61 1.26 13.48
C PRO A 277 9.81 2.16 14.69
N LEU A 278 10.28 3.39 14.53
CA LEU A 278 10.40 4.36 15.61
C LEU A 278 9.04 4.72 16.22
N ALA A 279 8.06 5.04 15.36
CA ALA A 279 6.70 5.33 15.80
C ALA A 279 6.04 4.11 16.48
N GLY A 280 6.24 2.91 15.92
CA GLY A 280 5.81 1.66 16.52
C GLY A 280 6.42 1.44 17.92
N HIS A 281 7.71 1.72 18.10
CA HIS A 281 8.36 1.65 19.40
C HIS A 281 7.76 2.65 20.41
N TRP A 282 7.49 3.88 19.99
CA TRP A 282 6.85 4.87 20.85
C TRP A 282 5.41 4.47 21.21
N SER A 283 4.70 3.83 20.29
CA SER A 283 3.33 3.35 20.53
C SER A 283 3.22 2.23 21.58
N ASP A 284 4.33 1.60 21.94
CA ASP A 284 4.39 0.64 23.04
C ASP A 284 4.47 1.34 24.40
N LYS A 285 4.73 2.66 24.44
CA LYS A 285 4.88 3.48 25.66
C LYS A 285 3.80 4.56 25.79
N ILE A 286 3.24 5.02 24.68
CA ILE A 286 2.27 6.10 24.59
C ILE A 286 0.98 5.54 24.03
N ALA A 287 -0.17 6.06 24.48
CA ALA A 287 -1.48 5.63 23.98
C ALA A 287 -1.58 5.76 22.43
N ARG A 288 -1.76 4.63 21.74
CA ARG A 288 -1.80 4.52 20.29
C ARG A 288 -2.80 5.49 19.64
N PRO A 289 -4.06 5.61 20.12
CA PRO A 289 -5.01 6.54 19.53
C PRO A 289 -4.57 8.01 19.64
N LEU A 290 -3.80 8.38 20.66
CA LEU A 290 -3.29 9.76 20.82
C LEU A 290 -2.26 10.09 19.73
N ILE A 291 -1.27 9.22 19.52
CA ILE A 291 -0.27 9.40 18.47
C ILE A 291 -0.96 9.54 17.12
N MET A 292 -1.90 8.65 16.81
CA MET A 292 -2.60 8.65 15.52
C MET A 292 -3.48 9.89 15.33
N VAL A 293 -4.16 10.38 16.37
CA VAL A 293 -4.92 11.64 16.31
C VAL A 293 -4.00 12.81 15.99
N ILE A 294 -2.85 12.92 16.67
CA ILE A 294 -1.87 14.00 16.41
C ILE A 294 -1.38 13.94 14.96
N MET A 295 -0.95 12.76 14.48
CA MET A 295 -0.44 12.62 13.12
C MET A 295 -1.54 12.86 12.07
N CYS A 296 -2.76 12.41 12.32
CA CYS A 296 -3.91 12.65 11.44
C CYS A 296 -4.26 14.15 11.37
N SER A 297 -4.25 14.84 12.50
CA SER A 297 -4.44 16.30 12.54
C SER A 297 -3.34 17.04 11.79
N LEU A 298 -2.09 16.60 11.89
CA LEU A 298 -0.98 17.14 11.09
C LEU A 298 -1.20 16.93 9.59
N PHE A 299 -1.74 15.79 9.15
CA PHE A 299 -2.13 15.63 7.73
C PHE A 299 -3.16 16.68 7.30
N VAL A 300 -4.23 16.88 8.09
CA VAL A 300 -5.25 17.90 7.77
C VAL A 300 -4.64 19.28 7.65
N LEU A 301 -3.76 19.65 8.57
CA LEU A 301 -3.18 20.99 8.62
C LEU A 301 -2.08 21.23 7.58
N THR A 302 -1.30 20.18 7.24
CA THR A 302 -0.07 20.37 6.45
C THR A 302 -0.12 19.82 5.04
N ALA A 303 -1.17 19.07 4.65
CA ALA A 303 -1.30 18.58 3.29
C ALA A 303 -1.35 19.72 2.27
N TYR A 304 -2.22 20.71 2.49
CA TYR A 304 -2.32 21.87 1.60
C TYR A 304 -1.02 22.68 1.54
N PRO A 305 -0.42 23.13 2.65
CA PRO A 305 0.87 23.84 2.63
C PRO A 305 1.98 23.05 1.90
N SER A 306 2.02 21.73 2.03
CA SER A 306 3.02 20.91 1.35
C SER A 306 2.85 20.92 -0.18
N PHE A 307 1.63 20.79 -0.68
CA PHE A 307 1.36 20.91 -2.12
C PHE A 307 1.54 22.35 -2.61
N TYR A 308 1.13 23.34 -1.83
CA TYR A 308 1.34 24.75 -2.15
C TYR A 308 2.83 25.07 -2.29
N LEU A 309 3.68 24.59 -1.39
CA LEU A 309 5.14 24.74 -1.48
C LEU A 309 5.69 24.22 -2.81
N MET A 310 5.24 23.02 -3.25
CA MET A 310 5.70 22.44 -4.52
C MET A 310 5.23 23.24 -5.75
N VAL A 311 4.01 23.80 -5.69
CA VAL A 311 3.44 24.58 -6.81
C VAL A 311 4.01 26.00 -6.86
N ALA A 312 4.15 26.66 -5.70
CA ALA A 312 4.65 28.03 -5.62
C ALA A 312 6.17 28.13 -5.91
N PHE A 313 6.92 27.08 -5.55
CA PHE A 313 8.38 27.03 -5.71
C PHE A 313 8.80 25.70 -6.36
N PRO A 314 8.48 25.47 -7.65
CA PRO A 314 8.73 24.20 -8.31
C PRO A 314 10.23 23.92 -8.41
N SER A 315 10.74 23.11 -7.48
CA SER A 315 12.16 22.76 -7.37
C SER A 315 12.34 21.39 -6.71
N LEU A 316 13.50 20.79 -6.91
CA LEU A 316 13.88 19.54 -6.23
C LEU A 316 13.80 19.70 -4.70
N ALA A 317 14.27 20.83 -4.16
CA ALA A 317 14.28 21.10 -2.73
C ALA A 317 12.85 21.17 -2.16
N ALA A 318 11.93 21.89 -2.82
CA ALA A 318 10.54 21.97 -2.41
C ALA A 318 9.85 20.60 -2.44
N CYS A 319 10.12 19.79 -3.47
CA CYS A 319 9.60 18.41 -3.54
C CYS A 319 10.16 17.54 -2.41
N ILE A 320 11.45 17.58 -2.12
CA ILE A 320 12.06 16.83 -1.02
C ILE A 320 11.46 17.23 0.33
N ILE A 321 11.34 18.54 0.60
CA ILE A 321 10.79 19.04 1.86
C ILE A 321 9.33 18.61 2.02
N ALA A 322 8.49 18.86 1.01
CA ALA A 322 7.07 18.55 1.07
C ALA A 322 6.80 17.03 1.18
N VAL A 323 7.42 16.23 0.30
CA VAL A 323 7.25 14.77 0.30
C VAL A 323 7.89 14.15 1.54
N GLY A 324 9.06 14.62 1.96
CA GLY A 324 9.72 14.19 3.19
C GLY A 324 8.87 14.46 4.42
N TRP A 325 8.29 15.65 4.55
CA TRP A 325 7.38 16.00 5.64
C TRP A 325 6.14 15.13 5.66
N LEU A 326 5.45 14.97 4.53
CA LEU A 326 4.26 14.12 4.43
C LEU A 326 4.57 12.65 4.78
N ASN A 327 5.75 12.13 4.37
CA ASN A 327 6.18 10.79 4.77
C ASN A 327 6.55 10.69 6.25
N LEU A 328 7.07 11.76 6.87
CA LEU A 328 7.33 11.78 8.31
C LEU A 328 6.04 11.68 9.12
N VAL A 329 5.04 12.49 8.77
CA VAL A 329 3.70 12.44 9.38
C VAL A 329 3.06 11.07 9.15
N LYS A 330 3.18 10.54 7.93
CA LYS A 330 2.70 9.22 7.57
C LYS A 330 3.39 8.12 8.38
N ALA A 331 4.70 8.18 8.56
CA ALA A 331 5.45 7.19 9.35
C ALA A 331 4.96 7.15 10.80
N GLY A 332 4.71 8.32 11.39
CA GLY A 332 4.11 8.43 12.72
C GLY A 332 2.73 7.80 12.82
N TYR A 333 1.91 7.94 11.79
CA TYR A 333 0.57 7.34 11.72
C TYR A 333 0.61 5.84 11.41
N SER A 334 1.27 5.47 10.30
CA SER A 334 1.25 4.11 9.76
C SER A 334 2.06 3.13 10.60
N GLY A 335 3.08 3.60 11.32
CA GLY A 335 3.84 2.76 12.26
C GLY A 335 3.01 2.28 13.45
N VAL A 336 1.94 3.00 13.80
CA VAL A 336 1.04 2.65 14.91
C VAL A 336 -0.19 1.89 14.43
N LEU A 337 -0.63 2.14 13.20
CA LEU A 337 -1.87 1.63 12.61
C LEU A 337 -2.08 0.12 12.76
N PRO A 338 -1.10 -0.77 12.41
CA PRO A 338 -1.33 -2.22 12.46
C PRO A 338 -1.68 -2.73 13.85
N SER A 339 -1.04 -2.18 14.88
CA SER A 339 -1.29 -2.54 16.27
C SER A 339 -2.68 -2.10 16.72
N LEU A 340 -3.08 -0.86 16.40
CA LEU A 340 -4.40 -0.34 16.78
C LEU A 340 -5.51 -1.09 16.03
N MET A 341 -5.29 -1.46 14.76
CA MET A 341 -6.25 -2.30 14.02
C MET A 341 -6.45 -3.67 14.68
N ALA A 342 -5.34 -4.33 15.05
CA ALA A 342 -5.38 -5.64 15.70
C ALA A 342 -6.12 -5.60 17.04
N GLU A 343 -6.06 -4.49 17.77
CA GLU A 343 -6.74 -4.30 19.06
C GLU A 343 -8.26 -4.12 18.95
N GLN A 344 -8.78 -3.82 17.74
CA GLN A 344 -10.22 -3.67 17.56
C GLN A 344 -10.95 -5.02 17.57
N PHE A 345 -10.24 -6.15 17.41
CA PHE A 345 -10.84 -7.47 17.24
C PHE A 345 -10.39 -8.46 18.33
N PRO A 346 -11.31 -9.38 18.76
CA PRO A 346 -10.92 -10.56 19.50
C PRO A 346 -9.91 -11.41 18.72
N VAL A 347 -9.18 -12.31 19.42
CA VAL A 347 -8.08 -13.09 18.85
C VAL A 347 -8.55 -13.98 17.70
N ASP A 348 -9.72 -14.60 17.84
CA ASP A 348 -10.36 -15.54 16.91
C ASP A 348 -10.79 -14.89 15.58
N THR A 349 -11.16 -13.60 15.59
CA THR A 349 -11.63 -12.86 14.41
C THR A 349 -10.64 -11.82 13.89
N ARG A 350 -9.51 -11.65 14.57
CA ARG A 350 -8.55 -10.55 14.35
C ARG A 350 -8.00 -10.50 12.92
N ALA A 351 -7.48 -11.62 12.42
CA ALA A 351 -6.86 -11.66 11.11
C ALA A 351 -7.86 -11.31 9.98
N ILE A 352 -9.07 -11.88 10.05
CA ILE A 352 -10.13 -11.62 9.05
C ILE A 352 -10.64 -10.18 9.16
N GLY A 353 -10.86 -9.70 10.40
CA GLY A 353 -11.35 -8.33 10.64
C GLY A 353 -10.38 -7.25 10.18
N VAL A 354 -9.09 -7.41 10.49
CA VAL A 354 -8.01 -6.52 10.03
C VAL A 354 -7.91 -6.56 8.50
N SER A 355 -7.92 -7.76 7.91
CA SER A 355 -7.84 -7.96 6.46
C SER A 355 -8.98 -7.27 5.73
N LEU A 356 -10.21 -7.45 6.23
CA LEU A 356 -11.42 -6.89 5.62
C LEU A 356 -11.41 -5.35 5.69
N GLY A 357 -11.20 -4.78 6.88
CA GLY A 357 -11.16 -3.32 7.07
C GLY A 357 -10.09 -2.66 6.21
N TYR A 358 -8.89 -3.24 6.17
CA TYR A 358 -7.80 -2.76 5.34
C TYR A 358 -8.10 -2.89 3.84
N SER A 359 -8.59 -4.06 3.38
CA SER A 359 -8.85 -4.32 1.96
C SER A 359 -9.92 -3.41 1.38
N ILE A 360 -11.01 -3.14 2.12
CA ILE A 360 -12.03 -2.18 1.68
C ILE A 360 -11.42 -0.77 1.59
N SER A 361 -10.67 -0.36 2.61
CA SER A 361 -10.02 0.95 2.65
C SER A 361 -9.03 1.13 1.50
N VAL A 362 -8.15 0.16 1.25
CA VAL A 362 -7.16 0.25 0.18
C VAL A 362 -7.80 0.25 -1.20
N THR A 363 -8.88 -0.52 -1.38
CA THR A 363 -9.60 -0.58 -2.66
C THR A 363 -10.22 0.78 -2.99
N ILE A 364 -10.95 1.38 -2.05
CA ILE A 364 -11.70 2.62 -2.32
C ILE A 364 -10.78 3.84 -2.30
N PHE A 365 -9.96 3.99 -1.27
CA PHE A 365 -9.20 5.21 -0.99
C PHE A 365 -7.71 5.12 -1.38
N GLY A 366 -7.18 3.91 -1.56
CA GLY A 366 -5.78 3.70 -1.92
C GLY A 366 -5.60 3.50 -3.42
N GLY A 367 -6.04 2.37 -3.96
CA GLY A 367 -5.78 1.96 -5.35
C GLY A 367 -6.23 2.97 -6.40
N PHE A 368 -7.32 3.68 -6.16
CA PHE A 368 -7.80 4.76 -7.02
C PHE A 368 -7.25 6.15 -6.69
N ALA A 369 -6.41 6.32 -5.65
CA ALA A 369 -5.91 7.65 -5.28
C ALA A 369 -5.18 8.40 -6.42
N PRO A 370 -4.27 7.77 -7.19
CA PRO A 370 -3.66 8.44 -8.35
C PRO A 370 -4.66 8.79 -9.46
N PHE A 371 -5.66 7.93 -9.70
CA PHE A 371 -6.76 8.20 -10.63
C PHE A 371 -7.56 9.41 -10.17
N ILE A 372 -7.97 9.43 -8.90
CA ILE A 372 -8.76 10.53 -8.30
C ILE A 372 -7.96 11.83 -8.37
N ALA A 373 -6.66 11.81 -8.04
CA ALA A 373 -5.80 12.98 -8.13
C ALA A 373 -5.72 13.52 -9.56
N THR A 374 -5.48 12.66 -10.54
CA THR A 374 -5.43 13.03 -11.96
C THR A 374 -6.77 13.58 -12.43
N TRP A 375 -7.87 12.94 -12.06
CA TRP A 375 -9.22 13.36 -12.42
C TRP A 375 -9.60 14.71 -11.80
N LEU A 376 -9.30 14.91 -10.51
CA LEU A 376 -9.56 16.18 -9.81
C LEU A 376 -8.81 17.33 -10.49
N ILE A 377 -7.51 17.16 -10.76
CA ILE A 377 -6.72 18.19 -11.46
C ILE A 377 -7.32 18.48 -12.85
N ALA A 378 -7.65 17.43 -13.62
CA ALA A 378 -8.23 17.58 -14.94
C ALA A 378 -9.59 18.32 -14.91
N ARG A 379 -10.40 18.09 -13.87
CA ARG A 379 -11.73 18.67 -13.72
C ARG A 379 -11.72 20.10 -13.20
N THR A 380 -10.81 20.42 -12.27
CA THR A 380 -10.75 21.72 -11.58
C THR A 380 -9.74 22.67 -12.23
N GLY A 381 -8.76 22.17 -12.98
CA GLY A 381 -7.59 22.94 -13.43
C GLY A 381 -6.63 23.33 -12.30
N ASP A 382 -6.90 22.89 -11.05
CA ASP A 382 -6.12 23.28 -9.88
C ASP A 382 -5.10 22.17 -9.51
N PRO A 383 -3.79 22.45 -9.63
CA PRO A 383 -2.75 21.50 -9.23
C PRO A 383 -2.74 21.16 -7.72
N LEU A 384 -3.41 21.97 -6.89
CA LEU A 384 -3.53 21.74 -5.44
C LEU A 384 -4.61 20.71 -5.09
N SER A 385 -5.44 20.29 -6.05
CA SER A 385 -6.56 19.34 -5.83
C SER A 385 -6.18 18.05 -5.09
N PRO A 386 -4.99 17.43 -5.27
CA PRO A 386 -4.60 16.24 -4.51
C PRO A 386 -4.49 16.50 -3.01
N SER A 387 -4.19 17.74 -2.58
CA SER A 387 -4.14 18.07 -1.15
C SER A 387 -5.52 18.00 -0.50
N TYR A 388 -6.57 18.44 -1.20
CA TYR A 388 -7.96 18.35 -0.70
C TYR A 388 -8.39 16.90 -0.50
N TYR A 389 -7.98 16.01 -1.41
CA TYR A 389 -8.22 14.59 -1.25
C TYR A 389 -7.54 14.00 0.00
N LEU A 390 -6.27 14.38 0.27
CA LEU A 390 -5.58 13.98 1.50
C LEU A 390 -6.26 14.53 2.75
N MET A 391 -6.66 15.79 2.74
CA MET A 391 -7.37 16.41 3.88
C MET A 391 -8.70 15.72 4.13
N PHE A 392 -9.48 15.45 3.09
CA PHE A 392 -10.74 14.72 3.19
C PHE A 392 -10.56 13.32 3.79
N THR A 393 -9.60 12.55 3.29
CA THR A 393 -9.31 11.20 3.80
C THR A 393 -8.77 11.22 5.22
N ALA A 394 -7.99 12.24 5.60
CA ALA A 394 -7.54 12.45 6.96
C ALA A 394 -8.71 12.78 7.91
N LEU A 395 -9.66 13.60 7.49
CA LEU A 395 -10.85 13.91 8.29
C LEU A 395 -11.69 12.65 8.55
N LEU A 396 -11.90 11.79 7.56
CA LEU A 396 -12.59 10.51 7.73
C LEU A 396 -11.90 9.61 8.75
N SER A 397 -10.56 9.52 8.68
CA SER A 397 -9.78 8.75 9.65
C SER A 397 -9.82 9.37 11.05
N LEU A 398 -9.82 10.70 11.15
CA LEU A 398 -9.89 11.41 12.41
C LEU A 398 -11.23 11.14 13.14
N VAL A 399 -12.34 11.15 12.42
CA VAL A 399 -13.66 10.78 12.98
C VAL A 399 -13.63 9.37 13.58
N SER A 400 -13.05 8.41 12.87
CA SER A 400 -12.92 7.03 13.35
C SER A 400 -12.03 6.92 14.59
N LEU A 401 -10.93 7.68 14.64
CA LEU A 401 -10.04 7.74 15.81
C LEU A 401 -10.72 8.36 17.05
N ILE A 402 -11.50 9.41 16.85
CA ILE A 402 -12.28 10.03 17.92
C ILE A 402 -13.32 9.03 18.47
N ALA A 403 -13.99 8.29 17.60
CA ALA A 403 -14.95 7.24 18.01
C ALA A 403 -14.26 6.12 18.82
N ILE A 404 -13.06 5.68 18.43
CA ILE A 404 -12.27 4.70 19.18
C ILE A 404 -11.93 5.24 20.57
N ARG A 405 -11.42 6.49 20.67
CA ARG A 405 -11.09 7.09 21.98
C ARG A 405 -12.30 7.19 22.88
N TRP A 406 -13.43 7.59 22.34
CA TRP A 406 -14.66 7.71 23.12
C TRP A 406 -15.12 6.35 23.67
N ARG A 407 -15.09 5.30 22.87
CA ARG A 407 -15.39 3.93 23.31
C ARG A 407 -14.45 3.44 24.41
N THR A 408 -13.15 3.68 24.28
CA THR A 408 -12.16 3.29 25.29
C THR A 408 -12.45 4.00 26.60
N ALA A 409 -12.70 5.31 26.56
CA ALA A 409 -13.01 6.10 27.74
C ALA A 409 -14.32 5.67 28.43
N GLN A 410 -15.33 5.25 27.68
CA GLN A 410 -16.58 4.71 28.26
C GLN A 410 -16.33 3.37 28.95
N ARG A 411 -15.55 2.48 28.32
CA ARG A 411 -15.24 1.16 28.90
C ARG A 411 -14.47 1.31 30.23
N ASP A 412 -13.53 2.23 30.28
CA ASP A 412 -12.75 2.49 31.52
C ASP A 412 -13.65 3.02 32.64
N ARG A 413 -14.60 3.91 32.32
CA ARG A 413 -15.59 4.41 33.29
C ARG A 413 -16.51 3.31 33.83
N THR A 414 -16.97 2.40 32.97
CA THR A 414 -17.83 1.28 33.40
C THR A 414 -17.07 0.30 34.31
N LEU A 415 -15.80 0.05 34.06
CA LEU A 415 -14.97 -0.79 34.91
C LEU A 415 -14.70 -0.17 36.29
N VAL A 416 -14.48 1.15 36.36
CA VAL A 416 -14.30 1.88 37.61
C VAL A 416 -15.59 1.93 38.45
N LEU A 417 -16.78 1.94 37.82
CA LEU A 417 -18.06 1.95 38.53
C LEU A 417 -18.54 0.54 38.96
N ALA A 418 -17.92 -0.52 38.40
CA ALA A 418 -18.29 -1.91 38.70
C ALA A 418 -17.32 -2.59 39.71
N GLY A 419 -16.22 -1.96 40.11
CA GLY A 419 -15.25 -2.42 41.11
C GLY A 419 -15.26 -1.53 42.34
#